data_a6b01d08f3163c2e4e1af6ca55e3946a
#
_entry.id   a6b01d08f3163c2e4e1af6ca55e3946a
#
_cell.length_a   1.000
_cell.length_b   1.000
_cell.length_c   1.000
_cell.angle_alpha   90.00
_cell.angle_beta   90.00
_cell.angle_gamma   90.00
#
_symmetry.space_group_name_H-M   'P 1'
#
loop_
_entity.id
_entity.type
_entity.pdbx_description
1 polymer ?
#
loop_
_entity_poly.entity_id
_entity_poly.type
_entity_poly.pdbx_seq_one_letter_code
_entity_poly.pdbx_strand_id
1 'polypeptide(L)'
;VEPDDSIFTNNSTRQDRGRKIYPKDYYFEYLYMGDVLQKPEFLDAANEIMAAVDRHGLKAMDCLIQFMLQPRLAALEHAGSGFPADYHKFYKGSEIVRCRRKGYSYTIINHSAGFLYFQNGDFTVSMHIGASFCEHRSFIPETLASTGENAYALHQTMTGWYYLPFEEKPETSDWWKMDHTKRAQLHGPDMIFDVEVTEAENGIDVHIVNTGIDRAPLRVELAFDAGCRVETEHFAADGAEGGGIVAKSGTLTASRGRYAIEAGPCFGAHGFTAGKFGSMKRTE
;
A
#
# COMPACT_ATOMS: atom_id res chain seq x y z
N VAL A 1 0.31 -12.27 7.96
CA VAL A 1 0.83 -11.63 9.19
C VAL A 1 2.18 -11.02 8.88
N GLU A 2 2.41 -9.78 9.34
CA GLU A 2 3.66 -9.06 9.18
C GLU A 2 4.72 -9.53 10.21
N PRO A 3 6.00 -9.16 10.06
CA PRO A 3 7.04 -9.56 11.02
C PRO A 3 6.80 -9.09 12.46
N ASP A 4 5.99 -8.05 12.66
CA ASP A 4 5.58 -7.54 13.97
C ASP A 4 4.22 -8.07 14.46
N ASP A 5 3.74 -9.16 13.89
CA ASP A 5 2.46 -9.82 14.16
C ASP A 5 1.22 -9.05 13.71
N SER A 6 1.36 -7.85 13.17
CA SER A 6 0.22 -7.13 12.60
C SER A 6 -0.27 -7.80 11.31
N ILE A 7 -1.49 -7.50 10.91
CA ILE A 7 -1.99 -7.92 9.60
C ILE A 7 -1.79 -6.81 8.58
N PHE A 8 -1.51 -7.22 7.36
CA PHE A 8 -1.53 -6.32 6.22
C PHE A 8 -2.93 -5.80 5.98
N THR A 9 -3.10 -4.50 6.07
CA THR A 9 -4.41 -3.85 5.93
C THR A 9 -4.51 -2.91 4.74
N ASN A 10 -3.44 -2.71 4.00
CA ASN A 10 -3.33 -1.70 2.94
C ASN A 10 -3.98 -2.10 1.61
N ASN A 11 -4.87 -3.08 1.63
CA ASN A 11 -5.60 -3.59 0.46
C ASN A 11 -6.94 -2.87 0.20
N SER A 12 -7.24 -1.82 0.94
CA SER A 12 -8.48 -1.07 0.82
C SER A 12 -8.21 0.45 0.81
N THR A 13 -8.93 1.18 -0.02
CA THR A 13 -8.87 2.65 -0.07
C THR A 13 -9.48 3.33 1.16
N ARG A 14 -10.14 2.56 2.03
CA ARG A 14 -10.82 3.06 3.24
C ARG A 14 -10.00 2.90 4.51
N GLN A 15 -8.75 2.46 4.39
CA GLN A 15 -7.95 2.18 5.57
C GLN A 15 -7.29 3.43 6.13
N ASP A 16 -7.27 3.48 7.46
CA ASP A 16 -6.46 4.43 8.21
C ASP A 16 -4.99 4.04 8.06
N ARG A 17 -4.25 4.78 7.26
CA ARG A 17 -2.81 4.59 7.08
C ARG A 17 -2.11 4.69 8.43
N GLY A 18 -1.18 3.77 8.67
CA GLY A 18 -0.38 3.74 9.90
C GLY A 18 -1.05 3.07 11.11
N ARG A 19 -2.31 2.61 11.01
CA ARG A 19 -2.93 1.83 12.06
C ARG A 19 -2.47 0.38 11.99
N LYS A 20 -1.79 -0.09 13.04
CA LYS A 20 -1.48 -1.52 13.19
C LYS A 20 -2.71 -2.27 13.72
N ILE A 21 -3.10 -3.30 13.02
CA ILE A 21 -4.20 -4.18 13.40
C ILE A 21 -3.63 -5.56 13.64
N TYR A 22 -3.99 -6.15 14.75
CA TYR A 22 -3.60 -7.52 15.08
C TYR A 22 -4.80 -8.45 14.86
N PRO A 23 -4.60 -9.69 14.37
CA PRO A 23 -5.69 -10.58 13.95
C PRO A 23 -6.40 -11.27 15.12
N LYS A 24 -6.41 -10.68 16.33
CA LYS A 24 -6.95 -11.29 17.54
C LYS A 24 -8.40 -11.74 17.44
N ASP A 25 -9.20 -10.99 16.67
CA ASP A 25 -10.63 -11.23 16.53
C ASP A 25 -10.94 -12.40 15.58
N TYR A 26 -9.95 -12.90 14.84
CA TYR A 26 -10.07 -14.08 13.96
C TYR A 26 -9.65 -15.40 14.63
N TYR A 27 -9.33 -15.40 15.90
CA TYR A 27 -8.86 -16.60 16.61
C TYR A 27 -9.85 -17.74 16.55
N PHE A 28 -11.12 -17.47 16.89
CA PHE A 28 -12.18 -18.49 16.88
C PHE A 28 -12.43 -19.04 15.47
N GLU A 29 -12.47 -18.17 14.48
CA GLU A 29 -12.70 -18.56 13.09
C GLU A 29 -11.60 -19.50 12.58
N TYR A 30 -10.34 -19.24 12.92
CA TYR A 30 -9.23 -20.12 12.54
C TYR A 30 -9.32 -21.48 13.26
N LEU A 31 -9.65 -21.51 14.55
CA LEU A 31 -9.90 -22.77 15.26
C LEU A 31 -11.04 -23.56 14.61
N TYR A 32 -12.17 -22.90 14.35
CA TYR A 32 -13.33 -23.51 13.73
C TYR A 32 -13.00 -24.07 12.34
N MET A 33 -12.35 -23.29 11.51
CA MET A 33 -11.93 -23.73 10.17
C MET A 33 -10.92 -24.88 10.22
N GLY A 34 -10.00 -24.86 11.16
CA GLY A 34 -9.03 -25.94 11.36
C GLY A 34 -9.71 -27.25 11.75
N ASP A 35 -10.68 -27.18 12.65
CA ASP A 35 -11.45 -28.34 13.09
C ASP A 35 -12.38 -28.88 11.98
N VAL A 36 -13.15 -28.00 11.32
CA VAL A 36 -14.13 -28.44 10.31
C VAL A 36 -13.44 -28.92 9.03
N LEU A 37 -12.41 -28.24 8.57
CA LEU A 37 -11.70 -28.59 7.34
C LEU A 37 -10.60 -29.63 7.55
N GLN A 38 -10.27 -29.97 8.79
CA GLN A 38 -9.16 -30.86 9.16
C GLN A 38 -7.83 -30.38 8.54
N LYS A 39 -7.59 -29.06 8.57
CA LYS A 39 -6.40 -28.43 8.02
C LYS A 39 -5.56 -27.80 9.11
N PRO A 40 -4.38 -28.37 9.40
CA PRO A 40 -3.51 -27.91 10.49
C PRO A 40 -3.04 -26.47 10.33
N GLU A 41 -2.90 -25.96 9.10
CA GLU A 41 -2.46 -24.60 8.84
C GLU A 41 -3.39 -23.52 9.45
N PHE A 42 -4.67 -23.80 9.63
CA PHE A 42 -5.57 -22.90 10.34
C PHE A 42 -5.36 -22.94 11.85
N LEU A 43 -5.03 -24.10 12.40
CA LEU A 43 -4.69 -24.24 13.81
C LEU A 43 -3.35 -23.59 14.14
N ASP A 44 -2.36 -23.69 13.23
CA ASP A 44 -1.10 -22.95 13.30
C ASP A 44 -1.36 -21.45 13.35
N ALA A 45 -2.27 -20.96 12.49
CA ALA A 45 -2.66 -19.56 12.47
C ALA A 45 -3.31 -19.11 13.80
N ALA A 46 -4.17 -19.94 14.39
CA ALA A 46 -4.78 -19.66 15.69
C ALA A 46 -3.72 -19.57 16.79
N ASN A 47 -2.74 -20.48 16.81
CA ASN A 47 -1.66 -20.46 17.78
C ASN A 47 -0.80 -19.20 17.67
N GLU A 48 -0.47 -18.77 16.45
CA GLU A 48 0.27 -17.52 16.22
C GLU A 48 -0.53 -16.28 16.67
N ILE A 49 -1.84 -16.29 16.48
CA ILE A 49 -2.70 -15.22 17.00
C ILE A 49 -2.62 -15.15 18.53
N MET A 50 -2.70 -16.28 19.22
CA MET A 50 -2.58 -16.30 20.67
C MET A 50 -1.19 -15.84 21.14
N ALA A 51 -0.14 -16.31 20.48
CA ALA A 51 1.22 -15.87 20.76
C ALA A 51 1.39 -14.35 20.55
N ALA A 52 0.77 -13.78 19.52
CA ALA A 52 0.75 -12.34 19.27
C ALA A 52 -0.03 -11.57 20.36
N VAL A 53 -1.17 -12.11 20.80
CA VAL A 53 -1.95 -11.53 21.92
C VAL A 53 -1.08 -11.42 23.17
N ASP A 54 -0.34 -12.45 23.49
CA ASP A 54 0.55 -12.47 24.66
C ASP A 54 1.74 -11.52 24.50
N ARG A 55 2.43 -11.55 23.35
CA ARG A 55 3.60 -10.70 23.08
C ARG A 55 3.27 -9.21 23.15
N HIS A 56 2.09 -8.82 22.67
CA HIS A 56 1.67 -7.42 22.60
C HIS A 56 0.74 -6.99 23.74
N GLY A 57 0.47 -7.86 24.72
CA GLY A 57 -0.43 -7.55 25.84
C GLY A 57 -1.83 -7.12 25.41
N LEU A 58 -2.35 -7.73 24.34
CA LEU A 58 -3.65 -7.36 23.80
C LEU A 58 -4.78 -7.81 24.74
N LYS A 59 -5.91 -7.11 24.69
CA LYS A 59 -7.10 -7.50 25.43
C LYS A 59 -7.62 -8.85 24.93
N ALA A 60 -8.27 -9.60 25.82
CA ALA A 60 -8.95 -10.84 25.48
C ALA A 60 -9.91 -10.66 24.28
N MET A 61 -10.05 -11.70 23.51
CA MET A 61 -10.87 -11.75 22.32
C MET A 61 -12.35 -11.83 22.68
N ASP A 62 -13.20 -11.24 21.87
CA ASP A 62 -14.66 -11.24 22.07
C ASP A 62 -15.31 -12.54 21.55
N CYS A 63 -14.69 -13.68 21.81
CA CYS A 63 -15.15 -14.99 21.31
C CYS A 63 -15.71 -15.93 22.41
N LEU A 64 -15.96 -15.42 23.62
CA LEU A 64 -16.46 -16.23 24.73
C LEU A 64 -17.78 -16.92 24.41
N ILE A 65 -18.70 -16.19 23.79
CA ILE A 65 -20.01 -16.74 23.42
C ILE A 65 -19.86 -17.89 22.42
N GLN A 66 -18.98 -17.73 21.44
CA GLN A 66 -18.69 -18.77 20.45
C GLN A 66 -18.13 -20.03 21.10
N PHE A 67 -17.24 -19.90 22.08
CA PHE A 67 -16.72 -21.04 22.86
C PHE A 67 -17.80 -21.68 23.73
N MET A 68 -18.72 -20.90 24.29
CA MET A 68 -19.86 -21.47 25.01
C MET A 68 -20.78 -22.33 24.11
N LEU A 69 -20.93 -21.92 22.84
CA LEU A 69 -21.69 -22.68 21.84
C LEU A 69 -20.92 -23.86 21.24
N GLN A 70 -19.58 -23.77 21.24
CA GLN A 70 -18.67 -24.77 20.66
C GLN A 70 -17.56 -25.12 21.66
N PRO A 71 -17.88 -25.70 22.84
CA PRO A 71 -16.93 -25.91 23.94
C PRO A 71 -15.77 -26.84 23.54
N ARG A 72 -15.94 -27.74 22.58
CA ARG A 72 -14.88 -28.58 22.05
C ARG A 72 -13.71 -27.81 21.45
N LEU A 73 -13.97 -26.63 20.87
CA LEU A 73 -12.92 -25.78 20.27
C LEU A 73 -12.03 -25.13 21.35
N ALA A 74 -12.57 -24.86 22.53
CA ALA A 74 -11.80 -24.33 23.64
C ALA A 74 -10.79 -25.35 24.21
N ALA A 75 -11.06 -26.65 24.00
CA ALA A 75 -10.17 -27.74 24.41
C ALA A 75 -9.32 -28.30 23.27
N LEU A 76 -9.35 -27.67 22.09
CA LEU A 76 -8.58 -28.11 20.93
C LEU A 76 -7.11 -27.73 21.12
N GLU A 77 -6.27 -28.74 21.32
CA GLU A 77 -4.83 -28.56 21.38
C GLU A 77 -4.19 -28.90 20.03
N HIS A 78 -3.29 -28.07 19.59
CA HIS A 78 -2.53 -28.28 18.37
C HIS A 78 -1.09 -27.78 18.55
N ALA A 79 -0.14 -28.68 18.38
CA ALA A 79 1.27 -28.35 18.34
C ALA A 79 1.65 -28.04 16.88
N GLY A 80 1.48 -26.80 16.48
CA GLY A 80 1.76 -26.36 15.11
C GLY A 80 3.20 -25.93 14.89
N SER A 81 3.54 -25.77 13.62
CA SER A 81 4.85 -25.28 13.17
C SER A 81 4.95 -23.77 13.16
N GLY A 82 3.86 -23.05 13.44
CA GLY A 82 3.75 -21.62 13.28
C GLY A 82 3.66 -21.18 11.82
N PHE A 83 3.58 -19.86 11.58
CA PHE A 83 3.65 -19.34 10.23
C PHE A 83 5.07 -19.46 9.67
N PRO A 84 5.20 -19.78 8.37
CA PRO A 84 6.51 -19.79 7.75
C PRO A 84 7.13 -18.39 7.84
N ALA A 85 8.34 -18.31 8.40
CA ALA A 85 9.09 -17.07 8.53
C ALA A 85 9.64 -16.58 7.18
N ASP A 86 9.66 -17.45 6.21
CA ASP A 86 10.16 -17.19 4.86
C ASP A 86 9.21 -17.82 3.84
N TYR A 87 8.57 -17.01 3.02
CA TYR A 87 7.82 -17.47 1.87
C TYR A 87 7.67 -16.37 0.82
N HIS A 88 7.45 -16.78 -0.41
CA HIS A 88 7.18 -15.90 -1.52
C HIS A 88 6.08 -16.50 -2.40
N LYS A 89 5.05 -15.72 -2.70
CA LYS A 89 3.93 -16.20 -3.52
C LYS A 89 3.32 -15.10 -4.36
N PHE A 90 3.15 -15.40 -5.62
CA PHE A 90 2.31 -14.63 -6.54
C PHE A 90 0.93 -15.28 -6.64
N TYR A 91 -0.07 -14.63 -6.11
CA TYR A 91 -1.46 -15.04 -6.18
C TYR A 91 -2.07 -14.54 -7.49
N LYS A 92 -1.92 -15.32 -8.55
CA LYS A 92 -2.32 -14.94 -9.92
C LYS A 92 -3.79 -14.57 -10.06
N GLY A 93 -4.69 -15.20 -9.30
CA GLY A 93 -6.13 -14.92 -9.38
C GLY A 93 -6.57 -13.59 -8.76
N SER A 94 -5.80 -13.07 -7.79
CA SER A 94 -6.01 -11.77 -7.16
C SER A 94 -4.96 -10.75 -7.57
N GLU A 95 -3.98 -11.16 -8.36
CA GLU A 95 -2.85 -10.33 -8.83
C GLU A 95 -2.11 -9.63 -7.68
N ILE A 96 -1.81 -10.42 -6.64
CA ILE A 96 -1.09 -9.96 -5.45
C ILE A 96 0.19 -10.77 -5.31
N VAL A 97 1.31 -10.07 -5.12
CA VAL A 97 2.55 -10.69 -4.66
C VAL A 97 2.68 -10.48 -3.16
N ARG A 98 2.94 -11.56 -2.45
CA ARG A 98 3.24 -11.49 -1.02
C ARG A 98 4.54 -12.20 -0.76
N CYS A 99 5.48 -11.47 -0.18
CA CYS A 99 6.76 -11.98 0.29
C CYS A 99 6.92 -11.73 1.79
N ARG A 100 7.43 -12.71 2.50
CA ARG A 100 7.90 -12.57 3.87
C ARG A 100 9.28 -13.22 3.96
N ARG A 101 10.21 -12.51 4.55
CA ARG A 101 11.54 -12.97 4.91
C ARG A 101 11.70 -12.86 6.43
N LYS A 102 12.77 -13.41 6.95
CA LYS A 102 13.01 -13.45 8.40
C LYS A 102 12.93 -12.08 9.09
N GLY A 103 13.31 -10.98 8.40
CA GLY A 103 13.35 -9.62 8.96
C GLY A 103 12.37 -8.66 8.32
N TYR A 104 11.91 -8.91 7.11
CA TYR A 104 11.06 -8.00 6.36
C TYR A 104 9.94 -8.71 5.59
N SER A 105 9.00 -7.94 5.13
CA SER A 105 7.94 -8.40 4.23
C SER A 105 7.59 -7.30 3.22
N TYR A 106 7.07 -7.70 2.07
CA TYR A 106 6.44 -6.77 1.13
C TYR A 106 5.22 -7.36 0.47
N THR A 107 4.34 -6.47 0.03
CA THR A 107 3.15 -6.82 -0.74
C THR A 107 3.04 -5.88 -1.93
N ILE A 108 2.84 -6.46 -3.12
CA ILE A 108 2.55 -5.73 -4.36
C ILE A 108 1.13 -6.07 -4.76
N ILE A 109 0.32 -5.07 -5.06
CA ILE A 109 -1.11 -5.23 -5.35
C ILE A 109 -1.42 -4.56 -6.69
N ASN A 110 -1.88 -5.35 -7.67
CA ASN A 110 -2.42 -4.81 -8.90
C ASN A 110 -3.77 -4.12 -8.65
N HIS A 111 -4.17 -3.22 -9.54
CA HIS A 111 -5.44 -2.48 -9.47
C HIS A 111 -5.66 -1.68 -8.18
N SER A 112 -4.58 -1.27 -7.52
CA SER A 112 -4.63 -0.48 -6.29
C SER A 112 -3.74 0.74 -6.37
N ALA A 113 -4.24 1.90 -5.93
CA ALA A 113 -3.40 3.10 -5.79
C ALA A 113 -2.32 2.95 -4.69
N GLY A 114 -2.59 2.13 -3.66
CA GLY A 114 -1.61 1.70 -2.67
C GLY A 114 -0.95 0.39 -3.10
N PHE A 115 -0.25 0.42 -4.23
CA PHE A 115 0.24 -0.77 -4.92
C PHE A 115 1.41 -1.46 -4.23
N LEU A 116 2.13 -0.76 -3.35
CA LEU A 116 3.31 -1.29 -2.67
C LEU A 116 3.26 -1.00 -1.17
N TYR A 117 3.46 -2.04 -0.39
CA TYR A 117 3.64 -1.99 1.04
C TYR A 117 4.90 -2.77 1.42
N PHE A 118 5.73 -2.19 2.26
CA PHE A 118 6.96 -2.79 2.75
C PHE A 118 7.06 -2.61 4.27
N GLN A 119 7.53 -3.64 4.96
CA GLN A 119 7.80 -3.59 6.39
C GLN A 119 9.12 -4.27 6.71
N ASN A 120 9.96 -3.64 7.53
CA ASN A 120 11.17 -4.21 8.06
C ASN A 120 11.23 -3.94 9.58
N GLY A 121 11.09 -4.98 10.37
CA GLY A 121 10.87 -4.86 11.81
C GLY A 121 9.61 -4.03 12.10
N ASP A 122 9.78 -2.93 12.84
CA ASP A 122 8.73 -1.95 13.16
C ASP A 122 8.68 -0.74 12.22
N PHE A 123 9.51 -0.72 11.18
CA PHE A 123 9.55 0.31 10.15
C PHE A 123 8.67 -0.08 8.97
N THR A 124 7.60 0.67 8.73
CA THR A 124 6.67 0.43 7.63
C THR A 124 6.72 1.54 6.60
N VAL A 125 6.55 1.17 5.35
CA VAL A 125 6.50 2.09 4.21
C VAL A 125 5.37 1.69 3.29
N SER A 126 4.54 2.63 2.90
CA SER A 126 3.63 2.46 1.77
C SER A 126 3.92 3.48 0.69
N MET A 127 3.80 3.07 -0.56
CA MET A 127 4.04 3.92 -1.72
C MET A 127 2.74 4.23 -2.45
N HIS A 128 2.63 5.48 -2.88
CA HIS A 128 1.55 5.97 -3.73
C HIS A 128 2.13 6.96 -4.74
N ILE A 129 1.69 6.88 -5.99
CA ILE A 129 2.05 7.85 -7.02
C ILE A 129 0.79 8.63 -7.39
N GLY A 130 0.75 9.90 -7.01
CA GLY A 130 -0.31 10.82 -7.38
C GLY A 130 -0.02 11.46 -8.73
N ALA A 131 -1.02 11.50 -9.60
CA ALA A 131 -0.95 12.19 -10.88
C ALA A 131 -2.17 13.11 -11.01
N SER A 132 -2.02 14.19 -11.76
CA SER A 132 -3.17 15.02 -12.16
C SER A 132 -3.15 15.12 -13.68
N PHE A 133 -3.78 14.15 -14.32
CA PHE A 133 -3.83 14.04 -15.76
C PHE A 133 -5.23 13.64 -16.22
N CYS A 134 -5.97 14.60 -16.76
CA CYS A 134 -7.36 14.44 -17.16
C CYS A 134 -8.23 13.92 -16.00
N GLU A 135 -8.81 12.76 -16.11
CA GLU A 135 -9.59 12.12 -15.04
C GLU A 135 -8.74 11.30 -14.07
N HIS A 136 -7.48 11.00 -14.45
CA HIS A 136 -6.59 10.20 -13.62
C HIS A 136 -6.02 11.03 -12.47
N ARG A 137 -5.95 10.42 -11.28
CA ARG A 137 -5.46 11.06 -10.06
C ARG A 137 -4.34 10.31 -9.39
N SER A 138 -4.16 9.06 -9.76
CA SER A 138 -3.19 8.17 -9.15
C SER A 138 -2.75 7.12 -10.16
N PHE A 139 -1.52 6.68 -10.03
CA PHE A 139 -1.10 5.42 -10.62
C PHE A 139 -1.89 4.27 -9.98
N ILE A 140 -2.59 3.53 -10.81
CA ILE A 140 -3.30 2.31 -10.46
C ILE A 140 -2.87 1.28 -11.49
N PRO A 141 -1.95 0.38 -11.16
CA PRO A 141 -1.41 -0.54 -12.17
C PRO A 141 -2.53 -1.36 -12.81
N GLU A 142 -2.47 -1.47 -14.12
CA GLU A 142 -3.38 -2.26 -14.95
C GLU A 142 -2.86 -3.68 -15.14
N THR A 143 -1.54 -3.83 -15.06
CA THR A 143 -0.87 -5.13 -15.16
C THR A 143 0.19 -5.29 -14.10
N LEU A 144 0.35 -6.54 -13.64
CA LEU A 144 1.42 -6.98 -12.75
C LEU A 144 1.99 -8.28 -13.30
N ALA A 145 3.24 -8.27 -13.68
CA ALA A 145 3.93 -9.42 -14.27
C ALA A 145 5.23 -9.72 -13.53
N SER A 146 5.58 -11.00 -13.41
CA SER A 146 6.91 -11.41 -12.97
C SER A 146 7.89 -11.26 -14.13
N THR A 147 8.99 -10.56 -13.90
CA THR A 147 10.07 -10.31 -14.88
C THR A 147 11.31 -11.15 -14.62
N GLY A 148 11.37 -11.82 -13.46
CA GLY A 148 12.48 -12.64 -13.05
C GLY A 148 12.24 -13.31 -11.70
N GLU A 149 13.26 -13.88 -11.13
CA GLU A 149 13.20 -14.40 -9.76
C GLU A 149 13.04 -13.22 -8.79
N ASN A 150 11.91 -13.19 -8.08
CA ASN A 150 11.58 -12.11 -7.13
C ASN A 150 11.61 -10.70 -7.72
N ALA A 151 11.35 -10.57 -9.02
CA ALA A 151 11.27 -9.31 -9.75
C ALA A 151 9.92 -9.17 -10.45
N TYR A 152 9.35 -7.96 -10.39
CA TYR A 152 8.00 -7.66 -10.86
C TYR A 152 7.96 -6.34 -11.58
N ALA A 153 7.16 -6.27 -12.65
CA ALA A 153 6.82 -5.04 -13.35
C ALA A 153 5.33 -4.75 -13.23
N LEU A 154 5.02 -3.49 -12.97
CA LEU A 154 3.68 -2.93 -12.98
C LEU A 154 3.61 -1.86 -14.06
N HIS A 155 2.51 -1.81 -14.78
CA HIS A 155 2.31 -0.88 -15.87
C HIS A 155 0.94 -0.22 -15.81
N GLN A 156 0.87 1.05 -16.23
CA GLN A 156 -0.37 1.76 -16.51
C GLN A 156 -0.18 2.74 -17.66
N THR A 157 -1.15 2.76 -18.59
CA THR A 157 -1.29 3.81 -19.60
C THR A 157 -2.50 4.68 -19.27
N MET A 158 -2.26 5.91 -18.88
CA MET A 158 -3.30 6.91 -18.64
C MET A 158 -3.58 7.64 -19.94
N THR A 159 -4.72 7.38 -20.56
CA THR A 159 -5.13 8.08 -21.78
C THR A 159 -5.82 9.39 -21.42
N GLY A 160 -5.31 10.47 -21.97
CA GLY A 160 -5.84 11.80 -21.75
C GLY A 160 -6.95 12.18 -22.75
N TRP A 161 -8.06 12.71 -22.26
CA TRP A 161 -9.07 13.30 -23.10
C TRP A 161 -9.79 14.46 -22.40
N TYR A 162 -10.35 15.38 -23.21
CA TYR A 162 -11.17 16.48 -22.72
C TYR A 162 -12.38 16.65 -23.61
N TYR A 163 -13.51 17.04 -23.01
CA TYR A 163 -14.64 17.52 -23.79
C TYR A 163 -14.32 18.85 -24.46
N LEU A 164 -14.56 18.96 -25.75
CA LEU A 164 -14.62 20.24 -26.42
C LEU A 164 -15.91 20.99 -26.04
N PRO A 165 -15.99 22.31 -26.25
CA PRO A 165 -17.23 23.06 -26.12
C PRO A 165 -18.36 22.45 -26.96
N PHE A 166 -19.60 22.67 -26.53
CA PHE A 166 -20.75 22.36 -27.39
C PHE A 166 -20.70 23.19 -28.66
N GLU A 167 -21.00 22.58 -29.79
CA GLU A 167 -21.16 23.33 -31.07
C GLU A 167 -22.33 24.29 -30.99
N GLU A 168 -23.43 23.89 -30.37
CA GLU A 168 -24.59 24.70 -30.08
C GLU A 168 -24.73 24.94 -28.58
N LYS A 169 -25.17 26.16 -28.21
CA LYS A 169 -25.37 26.51 -26.80
C LYS A 169 -26.37 25.56 -26.15
N PRO A 170 -26.03 24.86 -25.06
CA PRO A 170 -26.97 23.99 -24.36
C PRO A 170 -28.08 24.81 -23.69
N GLU A 171 -29.26 24.22 -23.54
CA GLU A 171 -30.43 24.84 -22.91
C GLU A 171 -30.22 25.21 -21.43
N THR A 172 -29.27 24.55 -20.77
CA THR A 172 -28.96 24.72 -19.34
C THR A 172 -27.45 24.86 -19.12
N SER A 173 -27.08 25.60 -18.08
CA SER A 173 -25.72 25.66 -17.56
C SER A 173 -25.45 24.65 -16.46
N ASP A 174 -26.45 23.88 -16.05
CA ASP A 174 -26.31 22.82 -15.07
C ASP A 174 -25.59 21.60 -15.70
N TRP A 175 -24.34 21.38 -15.31
CA TRP A 175 -23.51 20.31 -15.84
C TRP A 175 -24.20 18.93 -15.83
N TRP A 176 -24.93 18.61 -14.78
CA TRP A 176 -25.57 17.32 -14.60
C TRP A 176 -26.80 17.10 -15.50
N LYS A 177 -27.34 18.18 -16.07
CA LYS A 177 -28.49 18.17 -16.99
C LYS A 177 -28.10 18.34 -18.45
N MET A 178 -26.82 18.62 -18.72
CA MET A 178 -26.32 18.72 -20.09
C MET A 178 -26.22 17.33 -20.73
N ASP A 179 -26.56 17.25 -21.99
CA ASP A 179 -26.31 16.05 -22.81
C ASP A 179 -24.86 16.04 -23.32
N HIS A 180 -23.97 15.48 -22.55
CA HIS A 180 -22.53 15.40 -22.85
C HIS A 180 -22.21 14.50 -24.06
N THR A 181 -23.14 13.67 -24.53
CA THR A 181 -22.95 12.86 -25.74
C THR A 181 -22.85 13.69 -27.01
N LYS A 182 -23.36 14.93 -26.96
CA LYS A 182 -23.28 15.93 -28.06
C LYS A 182 -21.93 16.68 -28.10
N ARG A 183 -21.02 16.40 -27.19
CA ARG A 183 -19.72 17.07 -27.17
C ARG A 183 -18.65 16.16 -27.82
N ALA A 184 -17.88 16.75 -28.71
CA ALA A 184 -16.69 16.10 -29.22
C ALA A 184 -15.64 15.98 -28.08
N GLN A 185 -14.81 14.96 -28.17
CA GLN A 185 -13.68 14.74 -27.28
C GLN A 185 -12.37 15.01 -28.01
N LEU A 186 -11.48 15.73 -27.36
CA LEU A 186 -10.11 15.88 -27.81
C LEU A 186 -9.24 14.88 -27.02
N HIS A 187 -8.61 13.97 -27.74
CA HIS A 187 -7.63 13.05 -27.16
C HIS A 187 -6.25 13.68 -27.18
N GLY A 188 -5.58 13.64 -26.05
CA GLY A 188 -4.20 14.07 -25.86
C GLY A 188 -3.21 12.92 -25.93
N PRO A 189 -1.92 13.18 -25.66
CA PRO A 189 -0.92 12.13 -25.50
C PRO A 189 -1.21 11.29 -24.25
N ASP A 190 -0.73 10.08 -24.26
CA ASP A 190 -0.79 9.19 -23.09
C ASP A 190 0.30 9.56 -22.08
N MET A 191 0.00 9.32 -20.82
CA MET A 191 0.96 9.34 -19.72
C MET A 191 1.17 7.91 -19.23
N ILE A 192 2.39 7.42 -19.33
CA ILE A 192 2.73 6.02 -19.13
C ILE A 192 3.59 5.87 -17.87
N PHE A 193 3.24 4.92 -17.04
CA PHE A 193 4.04 4.51 -15.88
C PHE A 193 4.49 3.07 -16.02
N ASP A 194 5.78 2.87 -15.81
CA ASP A 194 6.41 1.56 -15.63
C ASP A 194 7.10 1.56 -14.26
N VAL A 195 6.74 0.59 -13.42
CA VAL A 195 7.30 0.45 -12.08
C VAL A 195 7.88 -0.95 -11.95
N GLU A 196 9.16 -1.03 -11.66
CA GLU A 196 9.85 -2.29 -11.38
C GLU A 196 10.11 -2.42 -9.89
N VAL A 197 9.82 -3.59 -9.33
CA VAL A 197 10.10 -3.94 -7.93
C VAL A 197 10.96 -5.19 -7.94
N THR A 198 12.15 -5.10 -7.38
CA THR A 198 13.11 -6.23 -7.32
C THR A 198 13.51 -6.48 -5.87
N GLU A 199 13.50 -7.73 -5.46
CA GLU A 199 13.99 -8.11 -4.13
C GLU A 199 15.52 -7.94 -4.07
N ALA A 200 15.99 -7.25 -3.02
CA ALA A 200 17.39 -7.04 -2.69
C ALA A 200 17.78 -7.86 -1.44
N GLU A 201 19.05 -7.89 -1.08
CA GLU A 201 19.57 -8.70 0.03
C GLU A 201 18.83 -8.46 1.36
N ASN A 202 18.49 -7.20 1.68
CA ASN A 202 17.85 -6.83 2.94
C ASN A 202 16.59 -5.96 2.73
N GLY A 203 15.95 -6.04 1.58
CA GLY A 203 14.79 -5.23 1.26
C GLY A 203 14.35 -5.34 -0.18
N ILE A 204 13.94 -4.24 -0.75
CA ILE A 204 13.50 -4.14 -2.15
C ILE A 204 14.04 -2.88 -2.80
N ASP A 205 14.32 -2.96 -4.09
CA ASP A 205 14.55 -1.82 -4.96
C ASP A 205 13.30 -1.52 -5.78
N VAL A 206 12.96 -0.25 -5.91
CA VAL A 206 11.81 0.21 -6.70
C VAL A 206 12.28 1.23 -7.72
N HIS A 207 12.07 0.95 -8.99
CA HIS A 207 12.39 1.83 -10.09
C HIS A 207 11.11 2.32 -10.78
N ILE A 208 10.93 3.63 -10.90
CA ILE A 208 9.75 4.25 -11.48
C ILE A 208 10.15 5.04 -12.71
N VAL A 209 9.55 4.72 -13.84
CA VAL A 209 9.69 5.47 -15.08
C VAL A 209 8.34 6.05 -15.48
N ASN A 210 8.33 7.35 -15.77
CA ASN A 210 7.16 8.03 -16.33
C ASN A 210 7.54 8.65 -17.67
N THR A 211 6.73 8.39 -18.68
CA THR A 211 6.94 8.87 -20.05
C THR A 211 5.64 9.37 -20.68
N GLY A 212 5.73 9.89 -21.88
CA GLY A 212 4.61 10.27 -22.75
C GLY A 212 4.20 11.72 -22.70
N ILE A 213 4.15 12.36 -21.54
CA ILE A 213 3.76 13.76 -21.42
C ILE A 213 4.66 14.53 -20.47
N ASP A 214 5.08 15.72 -20.90
CA ASP A 214 5.84 16.65 -20.08
C ASP A 214 4.91 17.56 -19.25
N ARG A 215 5.40 17.95 -18.07
CA ARG A 215 4.75 18.94 -17.18
C ARG A 215 3.40 18.55 -16.61
N ALA A 216 3.01 17.28 -16.67
CA ALA A 216 1.88 16.83 -15.89
C ALA A 216 2.24 16.84 -14.38
N PRO A 217 1.37 17.34 -13.50
CA PRO A 217 1.61 17.28 -12.07
C PRO A 217 1.73 15.84 -11.60
N LEU A 218 2.88 15.50 -11.03
CA LEU A 218 3.24 14.18 -10.55
C LEU A 218 3.81 14.29 -9.14
N ARG A 219 3.47 13.32 -8.29
CA ARG A 219 3.97 13.21 -6.93
C ARG A 219 4.19 11.76 -6.55
N VAL A 220 5.40 11.41 -6.14
CA VAL A 220 5.68 10.14 -5.48
C VAL A 220 5.57 10.37 -3.97
N GLU A 221 4.71 9.62 -3.33
CA GLU A 221 4.47 9.68 -1.89
C GLU A 221 4.97 8.41 -1.22
N LEU A 222 5.74 8.59 -0.16
CA LEU A 222 6.15 7.54 0.75
C LEU A 222 5.55 7.85 2.12
N ALA A 223 4.70 6.98 2.63
CA ALA A 223 4.13 7.12 3.96
C ALA A 223 4.87 6.20 4.93
N PHE A 224 5.35 6.78 6.04
CA PHE A 224 6.11 6.11 7.09
C PHE A 224 5.36 6.16 8.42
N ASP A 225 5.74 5.28 9.34
CA ASP A 225 5.32 5.39 10.73
C ASP A 225 5.84 6.69 11.37
N ALA A 226 5.10 7.20 12.35
CA ALA A 226 5.55 8.33 13.16
C ALA A 226 6.88 8.03 13.86
N GLY A 227 7.69 9.09 14.06
CA GLY A 227 9.00 8.98 14.71
C GLY A 227 10.13 8.53 13.77
N CYS A 228 9.89 8.49 12.46
CA CYS A 228 10.98 8.34 11.49
C CYS A 228 11.77 9.65 11.37
N ARG A 229 13.09 9.53 11.28
CA ARG A 229 13.96 10.64 10.94
C ARG A 229 14.05 10.75 9.43
N VAL A 230 13.80 11.94 8.90
CA VAL A 230 13.87 12.23 7.48
C VAL A 230 14.99 13.23 7.23
N GLU A 231 15.88 12.91 6.31
CA GLU A 231 17.04 13.69 5.95
C GLU A 231 17.13 13.91 4.44
N THR A 232 17.53 15.10 4.06
CA THR A 232 17.93 15.47 2.70
C THR A 232 19.24 16.26 2.78
N GLU A 233 19.81 16.67 1.66
CA GLU A 233 20.98 17.56 1.64
C GLU A 233 20.72 18.92 2.31
N HIS A 234 19.46 19.33 2.47
CA HIS A 234 19.08 20.67 2.93
C HIS A 234 18.52 20.69 4.36
N PHE A 235 18.01 19.58 4.85
CA PHE A 235 17.42 19.53 6.18
C PHE A 235 17.42 18.12 6.77
N ALA A 236 17.23 18.07 8.09
CA ALA A 236 16.93 16.87 8.84
C ALA A 236 15.77 17.16 9.80
N ALA A 237 14.80 16.31 9.88
CA ALA A 237 13.63 16.46 10.74
C ALA A 237 13.13 15.10 11.24
N ASP A 238 12.57 15.10 12.45
CA ASP A 238 11.85 13.96 12.99
C ASP A 238 10.39 14.06 12.55
N GLY A 239 9.87 12.99 11.93
CA GLY A 239 8.52 12.93 11.43
C GLY A 239 7.50 12.90 12.58
N ALA A 240 6.62 13.88 12.64
CA ALA A 240 5.47 13.87 13.52
C ALA A 240 4.29 13.14 12.87
N GLU A 241 3.39 12.60 13.69
CA GLU A 241 2.13 12.04 13.21
C GLU A 241 1.36 13.07 12.37
N GLY A 242 0.92 12.69 11.17
CA GLY A 242 0.23 13.55 10.22
C GLY A 242 1.10 14.67 9.61
N GLY A 243 2.40 14.67 9.86
CA GLY A 243 3.34 15.55 9.19
C GLY A 243 3.61 15.15 7.74
N GLY A 244 3.99 16.11 6.90
CA GLY A 244 4.41 15.87 5.52
C GLY A 244 5.61 16.72 5.15
N ILE A 245 6.56 16.11 4.45
CA ILE A 245 7.78 16.74 3.95
C ILE A 245 7.78 16.62 2.43
N VAL A 246 8.13 17.70 1.75
CA VAL A 246 8.27 17.71 0.29
C VAL A 246 9.74 17.90 -0.04
N ALA A 247 10.40 16.84 -0.52
CA ALA A 247 11.75 16.93 -1.03
C ALA A 247 11.72 17.38 -2.50
N LYS A 248 12.47 18.44 -2.82
CA LYS A 248 12.46 19.09 -4.14
C LYS A 248 13.68 18.79 -5.00
N SER A 249 14.74 18.28 -4.41
CA SER A 249 15.99 17.95 -5.10
C SER A 249 16.78 16.91 -4.31
N GLY A 250 17.80 16.35 -4.92
CA GLY A 250 18.70 15.41 -4.29
C GLY A 250 18.07 14.09 -3.91
N THR A 251 18.51 13.52 -2.82
CA THR A 251 18.04 12.25 -2.28
C THR A 251 17.43 12.46 -0.89
N LEU A 252 16.34 11.77 -0.61
CA LEU A 252 15.73 11.72 0.70
C LEU A 252 16.06 10.39 1.34
N THR A 253 16.51 10.42 2.58
CA THR A 253 16.66 9.23 3.42
C THR A 253 15.63 9.30 4.56
N ALA A 254 14.86 8.24 4.75
CA ALA A 254 14.00 8.10 5.93
C ALA A 254 14.45 6.90 6.74
N SER A 255 14.61 7.07 8.05
CA SER A 255 15.17 6.04 8.92
C SER A 255 14.42 5.92 10.24
N ARG A 256 14.44 4.70 10.79
CA ARG A 256 13.96 4.39 12.15
C ARG A 256 14.83 3.30 12.73
N GLY A 257 15.57 3.64 13.79
CA GLY A 257 16.54 2.73 14.38
C GLY A 257 17.63 2.33 13.36
N ARG A 258 17.71 1.05 13.04
CA ARG A 258 18.67 0.50 12.05
C ARG A 258 18.09 0.40 10.63
N TYR A 259 16.83 0.70 10.45
CA TYR A 259 16.14 0.57 9.17
C TYR A 259 16.12 1.91 8.46
N ALA A 260 16.37 1.90 7.17
CA ALA A 260 16.34 3.09 6.35
C ALA A 260 15.85 2.77 4.94
N ILE A 261 15.27 3.78 4.31
CA ILE A 261 15.06 3.80 2.86
C ILE A 261 15.73 5.02 2.29
N GLU A 262 16.09 4.94 1.03
CA GLU A 262 16.56 6.03 0.21
C GLU A 262 15.62 6.20 -0.98
N ALA A 263 15.27 7.43 -1.30
CA ALA A 263 14.40 7.75 -2.43
C ALA A 263 14.94 8.95 -3.18
N GLY A 264 15.03 8.85 -4.49
CA GLY A 264 15.51 9.92 -5.35
C GLY A 264 15.69 9.49 -6.81
N PRO A 265 16.11 10.40 -7.69
CA PRO A 265 16.28 11.82 -7.40
C PRO A 265 14.94 12.51 -7.09
N CYS A 266 14.93 13.31 -6.03
CA CYS A 266 13.77 14.13 -5.72
C CYS A 266 13.65 15.26 -6.74
N PHE A 267 12.42 15.63 -7.09
CA PHE A 267 12.13 16.69 -8.05
C PHE A 267 10.98 17.55 -7.57
N GLY A 268 11.09 18.85 -7.71
CA GLY A 268 10.10 19.80 -7.24
C GLY A 268 10.11 21.06 -8.03
N ALA A 269 9.97 20.94 -9.35
CA ALA A 269 10.06 22.07 -10.27
C ALA A 269 8.91 23.09 -10.11
N HIS A 270 7.81 22.71 -9.43
CA HIS A 270 6.66 23.59 -9.25
C HIS A 270 6.40 23.91 -7.78
N GLY A 271 5.88 25.09 -7.52
CA GLY A 271 5.49 25.55 -6.20
C GLY A 271 4.18 24.98 -5.69
N PHE A 272 3.70 23.89 -6.29
CA PHE A 272 2.44 23.28 -5.93
C PHE A 272 2.55 22.59 -4.59
N THR A 273 1.56 22.82 -3.84
CA THR A 273 1.70 22.71 -2.45
C THR A 273 0.53 22.12 -1.73
N ALA A 274 -0.64 22.35 -2.17
CA ALA A 274 -1.84 21.78 -1.62
C ALA A 274 -2.68 21.34 -2.81
N GLY A 275 -2.98 20.10 -2.88
CA GLY A 275 -3.90 19.56 -3.84
C GLY A 275 -4.94 18.74 -3.15
N LYS A 276 -5.81 18.14 -3.92
CA LYS A 276 -6.80 17.18 -3.48
C LYS A 276 -6.21 15.94 -2.80
N PHE A 277 -4.92 15.84 -2.73
CA PHE A 277 -4.18 14.71 -2.16
C PHE A 277 -3.96 14.82 -0.65
N GLY A 278 -4.75 15.67 -0.02
CA GLY A 278 -4.75 15.84 1.42
C GLY A 278 -3.97 17.07 1.89
N SER A 279 -4.30 17.50 3.07
CA SER A 279 -3.64 18.59 3.78
C SER A 279 -2.30 18.12 4.30
N MET A 280 -1.31 17.93 3.44
CA MET A 280 0.06 17.76 3.93
C MET A 280 0.51 19.08 4.54
N LYS A 281 0.75 19.09 5.84
CA LYS A 281 1.53 20.16 6.44
C LYS A 281 2.93 20.09 5.87
N ARG A 282 3.44 21.22 5.39
CA ARG A 282 4.74 21.30 4.76
C ARG A 282 5.79 21.68 5.74
N THR A 283 6.92 21.07 5.51
CA THR A 283 8.22 21.59 5.95
C THR A 283 9.06 21.70 4.68
N GLU A 284 9.47 22.88 4.33
CA GLU A 284 10.45 23.10 3.27
C GLU A 284 11.85 22.94 3.83
#